data_fc1205f7980bf93c7273a4b64cef736d
#
_entry.id   fc1205f7980bf93c7273a4b64cef736d
#
_cell.length_a   1.000
_cell.length_b   1.000
_cell.length_c   1.000
_cell.angle_alpha   90.00
_cell.angle_beta   90.00
_cell.angle_gamma   90.00
#
_symmetry.space_group_name_H-M   'P 1'
#
loop_
_entity.id
_entity.type
_entity.pdbx_description
1 polymer ?
#
loop_
_entity_poly.entity_id
_entity_poly.type
_entity_poly.pdbx_seq_one_letter_code
_entity_poly.pdbx_strand_id
1 'polypeptide(L)'
;GYWLNDMMDKTIAENPKKQLYTSDDARYGMPALIEQTGNMYPQKAWINKTWLDNLGLEMPTTTEEFEKVLTAFKTQDPNGNGKADELGVTGYGDGWCSIPYHFLMNSFIYDDDVKNVVITDDNKVKSIWFDPEYKAGLEYLNGLYKKGLYDDQSFTQGKAELQAIMNMKDNIVGVITGGDADSIFDSKPERMAEYTPLPPLKGPKGIAWAGRGSMTITKVGFVTKYCEHPLAAFRLMDYMLSSESSIFTRFGVEGKDWKKA
;
A
#
# COMPACT_ATOMS: atom_id res chain seq x y z
N GLY A 1 -23.47 18.50 -12.61
CA GLY A 1 -23.08 19.40 -11.54
C GLY A 1 -21.84 20.18 -11.91
N TYR A 2 -21.68 21.36 -11.36
CA TYR A 2 -20.51 22.20 -11.61
C TYR A 2 -19.20 21.53 -11.16
N TRP A 3 -19.16 21.10 -9.91
CA TRP A 3 -17.96 20.48 -9.31
C TRP A 3 -17.63 19.13 -9.93
N LEU A 4 -18.64 18.33 -10.27
CA LEU A 4 -18.45 17.09 -11.00
C LEU A 4 -17.75 17.33 -12.33
N ASN A 5 -18.19 18.33 -13.12
CA ASN A 5 -17.57 18.63 -14.40
C ASN A 5 -16.14 19.17 -14.20
N ASP A 6 -15.93 20.10 -13.25
CA ASP A 6 -14.61 20.63 -12.92
C ASP A 6 -13.62 19.51 -12.53
N MET A 7 -14.04 18.55 -11.69
CA MET A 7 -13.25 17.40 -11.33
C MET A 7 -12.92 16.53 -12.56
N MET A 8 -13.92 16.26 -13.42
CA MET A 8 -13.73 15.42 -14.61
C MET A 8 -12.82 16.05 -15.66
N ASP A 9 -12.77 17.37 -15.72
CA ASP A 9 -11.91 18.11 -16.66
C ASP A 9 -10.46 18.21 -16.13
N LYS A 10 -10.26 18.16 -14.81
CA LYS A 10 -8.95 18.29 -14.16
C LYS A 10 -8.29 16.95 -13.84
N THR A 11 -9.04 15.86 -13.80
CA THR A 11 -8.49 14.55 -13.43
C THR A 11 -7.46 14.07 -14.46
N ILE A 12 -6.40 13.46 -13.95
CA ILE A 12 -5.41 12.75 -14.77
C ILE A 12 -5.79 11.29 -15.03
N ALA A 13 -6.94 10.83 -14.53
CA ALA A 13 -7.44 9.48 -14.78
C ALA A 13 -7.71 9.26 -16.28
N GLU A 14 -7.31 8.10 -16.77
CA GLU A 14 -7.57 7.71 -18.16
C GLU A 14 -9.06 7.45 -18.39
N ASN A 15 -9.61 8.05 -19.46
CA ASN A 15 -11.01 7.87 -19.86
C ASN A 15 -12.01 8.04 -18.72
N PRO A 16 -11.98 9.15 -17.95
CA PRO A 16 -12.79 9.30 -16.75
C PRO A 16 -14.29 9.19 -17.05
N LYS A 17 -14.76 9.70 -18.20
CA LYS A 17 -16.16 9.59 -18.61
C LYS A 17 -16.58 8.14 -18.79
N LYS A 18 -15.75 7.31 -19.44
CA LYS A 18 -16.06 5.89 -19.66
C LYS A 18 -16.19 5.11 -18.35
N GLN A 19 -15.42 5.46 -17.34
CA GLN A 19 -15.49 4.79 -16.02
C GLN A 19 -16.78 5.11 -15.25
N LEU A 20 -17.43 6.24 -15.52
CA LEU A 20 -18.65 6.67 -14.86
C LEU A 20 -19.93 6.17 -15.54
N TYR A 21 -19.87 5.89 -16.84
CA TYR A 21 -21.03 5.46 -17.60
C TYR A 21 -21.23 3.95 -17.48
N THR A 22 -22.48 3.54 -17.49
CA THR A 22 -22.90 2.14 -17.60
C THR A 22 -23.09 1.76 -19.08
N SER A 23 -23.36 0.50 -19.35
CA SER A 23 -23.56 -0.01 -20.72
C SER A 23 -24.71 0.62 -21.47
N ASP A 24 -25.62 1.30 -20.78
CA ASP A 24 -26.75 2.07 -21.33
C ASP A 24 -26.44 3.57 -21.49
N ASP A 25 -25.16 3.95 -21.43
CA ASP A 25 -24.68 5.33 -21.48
C ASP A 25 -25.26 6.26 -20.40
N ALA A 26 -25.74 5.68 -19.29
CA ALA A 26 -26.27 6.42 -18.17
C ALA A 26 -25.28 6.52 -16.99
N ARG A 27 -25.41 7.58 -16.20
CA ARG A 27 -24.69 7.78 -14.94
C ARG A 27 -25.64 7.64 -13.77
N TYR A 28 -25.46 6.60 -12.98
CA TYR A 28 -26.31 6.32 -11.81
C TYR A 28 -25.67 6.71 -10.48
N GLY A 29 -24.40 7.09 -10.47
CA GLY A 29 -23.72 7.43 -9.22
C GLY A 29 -22.80 8.63 -9.33
N MET A 30 -22.61 9.31 -8.21
CA MET A 30 -21.58 10.32 -8.05
C MET A 30 -20.23 9.64 -7.83
N PRO A 31 -19.16 10.13 -8.46
CA PRO A 31 -17.83 9.53 -8.33
C PRO A 31 -17.13 9.96 -7.04
N ALA A 32 -16.17 9.16 -6.62
CA ALA A 32 -15.01 9.62 -5.86
C ALA A 32 -13.76 9.38 -6.69
N LEU A 33 -12.83 10.29 -6.59
CA LEU A 33 -11.54 10.23 -7.26
C LEU A 33 -10.43 10.37 -6.21
N ILE A 34 -9.49 9.42 -6.22
CA ILE A 34 -8.34 9.44 -5.33
C ILE A 34 -7.09 9.51 -6.20
N GLU A 35 -6.45 10.69 -6.24
CA GLU A 35 -5.26 10.98 -7.04
C GLU A 35 -3.97 11.13 -6.20
N GLN A 36 -3.99 10.67 -4.96
CA GLN A 36 -2.79 10.70 -4.11
C GLN A 36 -1.74 9.73 -4.64
N THR A 37 -0.52 10.23 -4.89
CA THR A 37 0.62 9.41 -5.33
C THR A 37 0.85 8.20 -4.42
N GLY A 38 0.67 8.38 -3.10
CA GLY A 38 0.75 7.29 -2.14
C GLY A 38 -0.23 6.14 -2.40
N ASN A 39 -1.42 6.44 -2.90
CA ASN A 39 -2.41 5.41 -3.24
C ASN A 39 -2.18 4.79 -4.62
N MET A 40 -1.42 5.49 -5.49
CA MET A 40 -1.03 4.96 -6.80
C MET A 40 0.03 3.86 -6.71
N TYR A 41 0.82 3.85 -5.64
CA TYR A 41 1.83 2.83 -5.36
C TYR A 41 1.55 2.21 -3.99
N PRO A 42 0.54 1.34 -3.90
CA PRO A 42 0.03 0.90 -2.61
C PRO A 42 0.90 -0.15 -1.92
N GLN A 43 1.67 -0.92 -2.69
CA GLN A 43 2.54 -1.97 -2.14
C GLN A 43 3.83 -1.35 -1.64
N LYS A 44 3.88 -1.04 -0.35
CA LYS A 44 5.01 -0.39 0.31
C LYS A 44 5.56 -1.25 1.43
N ALA A 45 6.82 -0.99 1.76
CA ALA A 45 7.46 -1.55 2.94
C ALA A 45 8.19 -0.44 3.70
N TRP A 46 8.28 -0.60 5.02
CA TRP A 46 9.07 0.24 5.90
C TRP A 46 10.05 -0.65 6.66
N ILE A 47 11.31 -0.24 6.63
CA ILE A 47 12.40 -0.92 7.33
C ILE A 47 12.79 -0.15 8.58
N ASN A 48 13.09 -0.86 9.64
CA ASN A 48 13.56 -0.26 10.89
C ASN A 48 14.95 0.36 10.70
N LYS A 49 14.95 1.68 10.52
CA LYS A 49 16.18 2.45 10.31
C LYS A 49 17.05 2.45 11.56
N THR A 50 16.44 2.49 12.74
CA THR A 50 17.20 2.45 14.00
C THR A 50 18.01 1.17 14.09
N TRP A 51 17.46 0.03 13.64
CA TRP A 51 18.19 -1.24 13.62
C TRP A 51 19.32 -1.25 12.58
N LEU A 52 19.11 -0.65 11.41
CA LEU A 52 20.19 -0.48 10.42
C LEU A 52 21.34 0.32 11.04
N ASP A 53 21.02 1.46 11.66
CA ASP A 53 22.01 2.33 12.29
C ASP A 53 22.75 1.63 13.44
N ASN A 54 22.03 0.91 14.30
CA ASN A 54 22.62 0.17 15.45
C ASN A 54 23.61 -0.92 15.00
N LEU A 55 23.33 -1.57 13.88
CA LEU A 55 24.19 -2.63 13.32
C LEU A 55 25.21 -2.12 12.28
N GLY A 56 25.20 -0.83 11.96
CA GLY A 56 26.07 -0.24 10.93
C GLY A 56 25.78 -0.78 9.53
N LEU A 57 24.52 -1.07 9.22
CA LEU A 57 24.09 -1.62 7.94
C LEU A 57 23.55 -0.51 7.02
N GLU A 58 23.85 -0.64 5.75
CA GLU A 58 23.28 0.22 4.71
C GLU A 58 21.86 -0.21 4.30
N MET A 59 21.10 0.72 3.72
CA MET A 59 19.78 0.44 3.15
C MET A 59 19.91 -0.60 2.03
N PRO A 60 19.22 -1.75 2.11
CA PRO A 60 19.29 -2.75 1.06
C PRO A 60 18.63 -2.26 -0.23
N THR A 61 19.26 -2.52 -1.37
CA THR A 61 18.79 -2.16 -2.70
C THR A 61 18.51 -3.39 -3.58
N THR A 62 18.96 -4.55 -3.16
CA THR A 62 18.76 -5.84 -3.85
C THR A 62 18.12 -6.87 -2.94
N THR A 63 17.52 -7.89 -3.53
CA THR A 63 16.95 -9.02 -2.77
C THR A 63 18.02 -9.77 -1.96
N GLU A 64 19.26 -9.84 -2.44
CA GLU A 64 20.38 -10.45 -1.71
C GLU A 64 20.83 -9.61 -0.51
N GLU A 65 20.93 -8.29 -0.68
CA GLU A 65 21.24 -7.37 0.43
C GLU A 65 20.14 -7.39 1.47
N PHE A 66 18.87 -7.43 1.02
CA PHE A 66 17.73 -7.52 1.91
C PHE A 66 17.76 -8.79 2.77
N GLU A 67 18.06 -9.94 2.19
CA GLU A 67 18.21 -11.19 2.95
C GLU A 67 19.34 -11.09 3.98
N LYS A 68 20.48 -10.46 3.63
CA LYS A 68 21.59 -10.23 4.57
C LYS A 68 21.17 -9.34 5.74
N VAL A 69 20.44 -8.27 5.45
CA VAL A 69 19.92 -7.35 6.47
C VAL A 69 18.95 -8.07 7.40
N LEU A 70 17.98 -8.81 6.84
CA LEU A 70 17.04 -9.59 7.67
C LEU A 70 17.76 -10.64 8.54
N THR A 71 18.81 -11.26 7.99
CA THR A 71 19.64 -12.22 8.75
C THR A 71 20.34 -11.53 9.92
N ALA A 72 20.92 -10.36 9.68
CA ALA A 72 21.57 -9.58 10.72
C ALA A 72 20.56 -9.12 11.78
N PHE A 73 19.39 -8.65 11.39
CA PHE A 73 18.31 -8.30 12.31
C PHE A 73 17.96 -9.47 13.24
N LYS A 74 17.81 -10.66 12.69
CA LYS A 74 17.42 -11.85 13.45
C LYS A 74 18.52 -12.40 14.39
N THR A 75 19.80 -12.12 14.11
CA THR A 75 20.92 -12.80 14.79
C THR A 75 21.78 -11.89 15.66
N GLN A 76 21.60 -10.55 15.56
CA GLN A 76 22.51 -9.60 16.20
C GLN A 76 21.83 -8.67 17.22
N ASP A 77 20.62 -9.02 17.68
CA ASP A 77 19.91 -8.26 18.73
C ASP A 77 19.91 -6.73 18.48
N PRO A 78 19.35 -6.24 17.34
CA PRO A 78 19.42 -4.84 16.97
C PRO A 78 18.61 -3.91 17.90
N ASN A 79 17.67 -4.46 18.67
CA ASN A 79 16.88 -3.73 19.66
C ASN A 79 17.55 -3.69 21.04
N GLY A 80 18.62 -4.48 21.26
CA GLY A 80 19.42 -4.51 22.48
C GLY A 80 18.70 -5.07 23.70
N ASN A 81 17.66 -5.89 23.51
CA ASN A 81 16.86 -6.43 24.62
C ASN A 81 17.39 -7.75 25.19
N GLY A 82 18.43 -8.32 24.58
CA GLY A 82 19.10 -9.56 24.99
C GLY A 82 18.32 -10.84 24.70
N LYS A 83 17.30 -10.76 23.78
CA LYS A 83 16.47 -11.91 23.39
C LYS A 83 16.59 -12.13 21.88
N ALA A 84 16.33 -13.36 21.44
CA ALA A 84 16.25 -13.70 20.02
C ALA A 84 14.77 -13.72 19.59
N ASP A 85 14.10 -12.56 19.65
CA ASP A 85 12.68 -12.41 19.40
C ASP A 85 12.35 -11.55 18.15
N GLU A 86 13.38 -11.16 17.38
CA GLU A 86 13.21 -10.32 16.21
C GLU A 86 12.47 -11.04 15.08
N LEU A 87 11.50 -10.31 14.51
CA LEU A 87 10.81 -10.65 13.28
C LEU A 87 11.50 -9.98 12.10
N GLY A 88 11.83 -10.72 11.07
CA GLY A 88 12.46 -10.19 9.86
C GLY A 88 11.50 -9.29 9.08
N VAL A 89 10.75 -9.84 8.12
CA VAL A 89 9.68 -9.15 7.41
C VAL A 89 8.33 -9.72 7.81
N THR A 90 7.40 -8.83 8.17
CA THR A 90 6.03 -9.19 8.56
C THR A 90 4.99 -8.29 7.89
N GLY A 91 3.73 -8.69 7.98
CA GLY A 91 2.55 -7.99 7.49
C GLY A 91 1.29 -8.65 8.04
N TYR A 92 0.14 -8.39 7.44
CA TYR A 92 -1.15 -8.94 7.91
C TYR A 92 -2.10 -9.20 6.74
N GLY A 93 -2.98 -10.18 6.88
CA GLY A 93 -3.80 -10.71 5.78
C GLY A 93 -5.04 -9.90 5.43
N ASP A 94 -5.58 -9.11 6.35
CA ASP A 94 -6.84 -8.36 6.19
C ASP A 94 -6.66 -6.87 5.89
N GLY A 95 -5.45 -6.45 5.53
CA GLY A 95 -5.13 -5.07 5.26
C GLY A 95 -4.89 -4.73 3.80
N TRP A 96 -4.93 -3.44 3.51
CA TRP A 96 -4.66 -2.93 2.18
C TRP A 96 -3.16 -3.04 1.84
N CYS A 97 -2.83 -3.91 0.87
CA CYS A 97 -1.45 -4.14 0.40
C CYS A 97 -0.46 -4.49 1.51
N SER A 98 -0.92 -5.21 2.53
CA SER A 98 -0.16 -5.48 3.75
C SER A 98 0.58 -6.82 3.75
N ILE A 99 0.38 -7.67 2.76
CA ILE A 99 1.04 -8.96 2.66
C ILE A 99 2.43 -8.78 2.03
N PRO A 100 3.54 -9.13 2.71
CA PRO A 100 4.90 -8.92 2.21
C PRO A 100 5.19 -9.58 0.87
N TYR A 101 4.48 -10.66 0.55
CA TYR A 101 4.57 -11.36 -0.71
C TYR A 101 4.51 -10.44 -1.93
N HIS A 102 3.51 -9.56 -2.01
CA HIS A 102 3.32 -8.69 -3.18
C HIS A 102 4.43 -7.67 -3.35
N PHE A 103 4.93 -7.08 -2.26
CA PHE A 103 6.07 -6.18 -2.31
C PHE A 103 7.31 -6.88 -2.84
N LEU A 104 7.63 -8.07 -2.31
CA LEU A 104 8.83 -8.82 -2.66
C LEU A 104 8.74 -9.45 -4.05
N MET A 105 7.55 -9.90 -4.48
CA MET A 105 7.34 -10.47 -5.81
C MET A 105 7.67 -9.47 -6.93
N ASN A 106 7.48 -8.18 -6.70
CA ASN A 106 7.82 -7.12 -7.65
C ASN A 106 9.33 -6.99 -7.95
N SER A 107 10.19 -7.71 -7.23
CA SER A 107 11.61 -7.88 -7.58
C SER A 107 11.86 -8.94 -8.68
N PHE A 108 10.85 -9.73 -9.00
CA PHE A 108 10.94 -10.84 -9.97
C PHE A 108 10.01 -10.65 -11.16
N ILE A 109 8.75 -10.34 -10.90
CA ILE A 109 7.73 -10.08 -11.90
C ILE A 109 6.78 -9.01 -11.37
N TYR A 110 6.17 -8.25 -12.29
CA TYR A 110 5.17 -7.25 -11.90
C TYR A 110 3.95 -7.94 -11.28
N ASP A 111 3.62 -7.54 -10.05
CA ASP A 111 2.48 -8.02 -9.28
C ASP A 111 1.68 -6.82 -8.74
N ASP A 112 0.42 -6.69 -9.14
CA ASP A 112 -0.48 -5.61 -8.71
C ASP A 112 -1.47 -6.02 -7.61
N ASP A 113 -1.33 -7.26 -7.07
CA ASP A 113 -2.19 -7.83 -6.03
C ASP A 113 -3.66 -8.06 -6.45
N VAL A 114 -4.05 -7.64 -7.62
CA VAL A 114 -5.48 -7.64 -8.00
C VAL A 114 -5.75 -8.53 -9.20
N LYS A 115 -4.98 -8.37 -10.26
CA LYS A 115 -5.35 -8.95 -11.55
C LYS A 115 -4.57 -10.22 -11.89
N ASN A 116 -3.34 -10.35 -11.35
CA ASN A 116 -2.44 -11.48 -11.64
C ASN A 116 -2.23 -11.72 -13.15
N VAL A 117 -2.35 -10.65 -13.93
CA VAL A 117 -2.15 -10.66 -15.38
C VAL A 117 -1.37 -9.43 -15.80
N VAL A 118 -0.57 -9.59 -16.83
CA VAL A 118 0.18 -8.52 -17.48
C VAL A 118 -0.21 -8.44 -18.96
N ILE A 119 -0.12 -7.26 -19.53
CA ILE A 119 -0.21 -7.05 -20.97
C ILE A 119 1.22 -7.05 -21.49
N THR A 120 1.52 -8.00 -22.37
CA THR A 120 2.82 -8.12 -23.01
C THR A 120 3.02 -7.06 -24.10
N ASP A 121 4.26 -6.85 -24.56
CA ASP A 121 4.59 -5.85 -25.58
C ASP A 121 3.86 -6.10 -26.92
N ASP A 122 3.46 -7.35 -27.19
CA ASP A 122 2.63 -7.72 -28.34
C ASP A 122 1.11 -7.63 -28.07
N ASN A 123 0.72 -6.89 -27.03
CA ASN A 123 -0.68 -6.66 -26.60
C ASN A 123 -1.48 -7.92 -26.26
N LYS A 124 -0.81 -8.99 -25.80
CA LYS A 124 -1.49 -10.17 -25.28
C LYS A 124 -1.62 -10.13 -23.77
N VAL A 125 -2.71 -10.68 -23.28
CA VAL A 125 -2.91 -10.89 -21.84
C VAL A 125 -2.24 -12.18 -21.42
N LYS A 126 -1.34 -12.11 -20.44
CA LYS A 126 -0.63 -13.27 -19.88
C LYS A 126 -0.85 -13.32 -18.37
N SER A 127 -1.19 -14.50 -17.85
CA SER A 127 -1.19 -14.73 -16.40
C SER A 127 0.24 -14.83 -15.89
N ILE A 128 0.53 -14.13 -14.78
CA ILE A 128 1.86 -14.16 -14.16
C ILE A 128 2.18 -15.52 -13.53
N TRP A 129 1.18 -16.30 -13.13
CA TRP A 129 1.37 -17.58 -12.43
C TRP A 129 2.10 -18.65 -13.26
N PHE A 130 2.08 -18.52 -14.59
CA PHE A 130 2.77 -19.44 -15.48
C PHE A 130 4.14 -18.92 -15.95
N ASP A 131 4.56 -17.78 -15.37
CA ASP A 131 5.85 -17.20 -15.70
C ASP A 131 6.98 -17.83 -14.88
N PRO A 132 8.13 -18.18 -15.47
CA PRO A 132 9.30 -18.67 -14.72
C PRO A 132 9.77 -17.72 -13.63
N GLU A 133 9.60 -16.41 -13.82
CA GLU A 133 9.99 -15.40 -12.84
C GLU A 133 9.07 -15.40 -11.60
N TYR A 134 7.80 -15.74 -11.80
CA TYR A 134 6.89 -15.96 -10.66
C TYR A 134 7.37 -17.13 -9.79
N LYS A 135 7.77 -18.24 -10.43
CA LYS A 135 8.36 -19.38 -9.73
C LYS A 135 9.63 -19.00 -8.98
N ALA A 136 10.52 -18.25 -9.63
CA ALA A 136 11.76 -17.76 -8.99
C ALA A 136 11.48 -16.88 -7.76
N GLY A 137 10.47 -16.01 -7.85
CA GLY A 137 9.99 -15.22 -6.72
C GLY A 137 9.46 -16.10 -5.58
N LEU A 138 8.67 -17.12 -5.87
CA LEU A 138 8.19 -18.07 -4.86
C LEU A 138 9.34 -18.87 -4.21
N GLU A 139 10.35 -19.26 -4.97
CA GLU A 139 11.55 -19.94 -4.44
C GLU A 139 12.32 -19.03 -3.49
N TYR A 140 12.48 -17.75 -3.82
CA TYR A 140 13.09 -16.75 -2.94
C TYR A 140 12.30 -16.58 -1.63
N LEU A 141 10.98 -16.37 -1.72
CA LEU A 141 10.10 -16.24 -0.56
C LEU A 141 10.15 -17.47 0.35
N ASN A 142 10.12 -18.68 -0.25
CA ASN A 142 10.29 -19.93 0.49
C ASN A 142 11.66 -20.03 1.14
N GLY A 143 12.70 -19.48 0.52
CA GLY A 143 14.04 -19.35 1.11
C GLY A 143 14.04 -18.49 2.37
N LEU A 144 13.42 -17.32 2.32
CA LEU A 144 13.26 -16.44 3.49
C LEU A 144 12.45 -17.12 4.60
N TYR A 145 11.34 -17.75 4.23
CA TYR A 145 10.48 -18.48 5.18
C TYR A 145 11.26 -19.60 5.90
N LYS A 146 11.96 -20.45 5.17
CA LYS A 146 12.76 -21.55 5.76
C LYS A 146 13.86 -21.07 6.69
N LYS A 147 14.39 -19.87 6.47
CA LYS A 147 15.38 -19.24 7.35
C LYS A 147 14.75 -18.50 8.53
N GLY A 148 13.42 -18.48 8.64
CA GLY A 148 12.68 -17.72 9.65
C GLY A 148 12.84 -16.20 9.50
N LEU A 149 13.14 -15.72 8.28
CA LEU A 149 13.27 -14.30 7.95
C LEU A 149 11.94 -13.69 7.47
N TYR A 150 11.02 -14.52 7.00
CA TYR A 150 9.66 -14.18 6.68
C TYR A 150 8.76 -14.71 7.79
N ASP A 151 8.03 -13.82 8.46
CA ASP A 151 7.13 -14.17 9.55
C ASP A 151 5.93 -14.98 9.05
N ASP A 152 5.75 -16.19 9.56
CA ASP A 152 4.69 -17.11 9.19
C ASP A 152 3.30 -16.59 9.59
N GLN A 153 3.20 -15.77 10.64
CA GLN A 153 1.97 -15.13 11.06
C GLN A 153 1.43 -14.15 10.02
N SER A 154 2.27 -13.63 9.13
CA SER A 154 1.86 -12.74 8.03
C SER A 154 0.78 -13.33 7.12
N PHE A 155 0.60 -14.66 7.12
CA PHE A 155 -0.44 -15.32 6.32
C PHE A 155 -1.80 -15.39 7.03
N THR A 156 -1.83 -15.24 8.35
CA THR A 156 -3.02 -15.54 9.15
C THR A 156 -3.40 -14.44 10.13
N GLN A 157 -2.45 -13.62 10.57
CA GLN A 157 -2.74 -12.53 11.51
C GLN A 157 -3.50 -11.39 10.83
N GLY A 158 -4.36 -10.75 11.60
CA GLY A 158 -5.03 -9.52 11.21
C GLY A 158 -4.26 -8.27 11.67
N LYS A 159 -4.83 -7.10 11.35
CA LYS A 159 -4.26 -5.80 11.75
C LYS A 159 -4.10 -5.67 13.26
N ALA A 160 -5.09 -6.11 14.03
CA ALA A 160 -5.09 -5.97 15.49
C ALA A 160 -3.96 -6.75 16.16
N GLU A 161 -3.68 -7.96 15.68
CA GLU A 161 -2.59 -8.80 16.17
C GLU A 161 -1.23 -8.14 15.87
N LEU A 162 -1.05 -7.65 14.65
CA LEU A 162 0.17 -6.92 14.30
C LEU A 162 0.36 -5.66 15.13
N GLN A 163 -0.70 -4.89 15.35
CA GLN A 163 -0.66 -3.71 16.21
C GLN A 163 -0.31 -4.05 17.67
N ALA A 164 -0.77 -5.19 18.17
CA ALA A 164 -0.38 -5.66 19.50
C ALA A 164 1.13 -5.90 19.58
N ILE A 165 1.74 -6.49 18.56
CA ILE A 165 3.21 -6.67 18.45
C ILE A 165 3.90 -5.31 18.37
N MET A 166 3.42 -4.39 17.53
CA MET A 166 3.99 -3.04 17.38
C MET A 166 3.87 -2.19 18.64
N ASN A 167 2.92 -2.50 19.53
CA ASN A 167 2.72 -1.80 20.81
C ASN A 167 3.55 -2.38 21.96
N MET A 168 4.30 -3.46 21.78
CA MET A 168 5.20 -3.99 22.79
C MET A 168 6.20 -2.92 23.24
N LYS A 169 6.74 -3.07 24.46
CA LYS A 169 7.77 -2.16 24.98
C LYS A 169 8.97 -2.13 24.05
N ASP A 170 9.51 -3.30 23.75
CA ASP A 170 10.65 -3.45 22.85
C ASP A 170 10.10 -3.66 21.43
N ASN A 171 10.65 -2.95 20.45
CA ASN A 171 10.30 -3.17 19.05
C ASN A 171 11.01 -4.43 18.57
N ILE A 172 10.23 -5.40 18.11
CA ILE A 172 10.75 -6.67 17.60
C ILE A 172 10.58 -6.84 16.09
N VAL A 173 10.14 -5.80 15.36
CA VAL A 173 9.83 -5.87 13.95
C VAL A 173 10.88 -5.15 13.11
N GLY A 174 11.55 -5.87 12.22
CA GLY A 174 12.56 -5.31 11.30
C GLY A 174 11.97 -4.63 10.09
N VAL A 175 11.06 -5.30 9.38
CA VAL A 175 10.40 -4.79 8.19
C VAL A 175 8.91 -5.08 8.24
N ILE A 176 8.11 -4.08 7.87
CA ILE A 176 6.65 -4.19 7.83
C ILE A 176 6.12 -3.71 6.47
N THR A 177 5.07 -4.36 5.96
CA THR A 177 4.42 -3.98 4.71
C THR A 177 3.00 -3.46 4.92
N GLY A 178 2.55 -2.56 4.04
CA GLY A 178 1.19 -2.00 4.07
C GLY A 178 0.99 -0.88 3.07
N GLY A 179 -0.25 -0.52 2.80
CA GLY A 179 -0.61 0.55 1.85
C GLY A 179 -0.23 1.96 2.31
N ASP A 180 -0.25 2.20 3.62
CA ASP A 180 0.18 3.45 4.25
C ASP A 180 0.77 3.19 5.64
N ALA A 181 1.66 4.08 6.08
CA ALA A 181 2.30 3.98 7.38
C ALA A 181 1.34 4.32 8.53
N ASP A 182 0.46 5.31 8.32
CA ASP A 182 -0.46 5.78 9.35
C ASP A 182 -1.38 4.66 9.84
N SER A 183 -1.85 3.80 8.93
CA SER A 183 -2.71 2.68 9.31
C SER A 183 -1.98 1.59 10.13
N ILE A 184 -0.67 1.50 9.98
CA ILE A 184 0.17 0.53 10.69
C ILE A 184 0.51 1.06 12.09
N PHE A 185 0.91 2.33 12.17
CA PHE A 185 1.43 2.97 13.39
C PHE A 185 0.39 3.81 14.13
N ASP A 186 -0.91 3.73 13.77
CA ASP A 186 -1.99 4.55 14.32
C ASP A 186 -2.13 4.43 15.85
N SER A 187 -1.81 3.28 16.41
CA SER A 187 -1.88 3.01 17.85
C SER A 187 -0.62 3.43 18.62
N LYS A 188 0.50 3.67 17.92
CA LYS A 188 1.79 4.07 18.49
C LYS A 188 2.58 4.95 17.52
N PRO A 189 2.13 6.21 17.27
CA PRO A 189 2.71 7.06 16.24
C PRO A 189 4.20 7.37 16.43
N GLU A 190 4.70 7.40 17.68
CA GLU A 190 6.11 7.64 17.98
C GLU A 190 7.02 6.53 17.42
N ARG A 191 6.51 5.31 17.25
CA ARG A 191 7.26 4.20 16.65
C ARG A 191 7.51 4.39 15.17
N MET A 192 6.70 5.19 14.50
CA MET A 192 6.91 5.52 13.09
C MET A 192 8.27 6.19 12.84
N ALA A 193 8.80 6.92 13.82
CA ALA A 193 10.11 7.56 13.72
C ALA A 193 11.29 6.56 13.65
N GLU A 194 11.08 5.31 14.05
CA GLU A 194 12.09 4.25 13.93
C GLU A 194 12.21 3.70 12.51
N TYR A 195 11.23 3.97 11.66
CA TYR A 195 11.10 3.36 10.33
C TYR A 195 11.32 4.38 9.20
N THR A 196 11.79 3.86 8.07
CA THR A 196 11.91 4.61 6.82
C THR A 196 11.38 3.78 5.66
N PRO A 197 10.87 4.40 4.58
CA PRO A 197 10.44 3.65 3.40
C PRO A 197 11.57 2.80 2.83
N LEU A 198 11.28 1.54 2.55
CA LEU A 198 12.17 0.63 1.82
C LEU A 198 11.90 0.79 0.32
N PRO A 199 12.89 1.18 -0.49
CA PRO A 199 12.73 1.26 -1.94
C PRO A 199 12.43 -0.13 -2.55
N PRO A 200 11.85 -0.19 -3.76
CA PRO A 200 11.74 -1.44 -4.51
C PRO A 200 13.10 -2.12 -4.64
N LEU A 201 13.16 -3.39 -4.28
CA LEU A 201 14.39 -4.17 -4.30
C LEU A 201 14.67 -4.71 -5.71
N LYS A 202 15.91 -4.61 -6.15
CA LYS A 202 16.33 -5.18 -7.41
C LYS A 202 16.52 -6.70 -7.27
N GLY A 203 15.79 -7.46 -8.04
CA GLY A 203 15.92 -8.90 -8.13
C GLY A 203 17.11 -9.36 -9.01
N PRO A 204 17.31 -10.69 -9.15
CA PRO A 204 18.47 -11.27 -9.86
C PRO A 204 18.57 -10.85 -11.32
N LYS A 205 17.46 -10.53 -11.98
CA LYS A 205 17.42 -10.03 -13.37
C LYS A 205 17.47 -8.51 -13.50
N GLY A 206 17.72 -7.80 -12.41
CA GLY A 206 17.76 -6.35 -12.41
C GLY A 206 16.40 -5.67 -12.36
N ILE A 207 15.31 -6.44 -12.19
CA ILE A 207 13.93 -5.96 -12.06
C ILE A 207 13.75 -5.36 -10.67
N ALA A 208 13.11 -4.18 -10.61
CA ALA A 208 12.71 -3.49 -9.39
C ALA A 208 11.40 -2.75 -9.67
N TRP A 209 10.28 -3.47 -9.73
CA TRP A 209 8.97 -2.89 -9.96
C TRP A 209 8.35 -2.35 -8.66
N ALA A 210 7.50 -1.37 -8.83
CA ALA A 210 6.55 -0.97 -7.80
C ALA A 210 5.14 -1.24 -8.34
N GLY A 211 4.37 -2.04 -7.64
CA GLY A 211 2.98 -2.30 -8.00
C GLY A 211 2.22 -0.98 -8.10
N ARG A 212 1.67 -0.66 -9.29
CA ARG A 212 0.90 0.55 -9.52
C ARG A 212 -0.58 0.24 -9.55
N GLY A 213 -1.32 0.79 -8.59
CA GLY A 213 -2.78 0.83 -8.66
C GLY A 213 -3.25 1.70 -9.82
N SER A 214 -4.31 1.31 -10.50
CA SER A 214 -4.97 2.21 -11.44
C SER A 214 -5.68 3.31 -10.69
N MET A 215 -5.59 4.56 -11.17
CA MET A 215 -6.51 5.61 -10.73
C MET A 215 -7.92 5.19 -11.12
N THR A 216 -8.72 4.85 -10.14
CA THR A 216 -10.08 4.39 -10.36
C THR A 216 -11.05 5.45 -9.92
N ILE A 217 -11.93 5.83 -10.81
CA ILE A 217 -13.10 6.61 -10.45
C ILE A 217 -14.16 5.63 -9.97
N THR A 218 -14.44 5.65 -8.68
CA THR A 218 -15.47 4.80 -8.08
C THR A 218 -16.79 5.55 -7.95
N LYS A 219 -17.90 4.83 -8.00
CA LYS A 219 -19.24 5.39 -7.75
C LYS A 219 -19.55 5.21 -6.27
N VAL A 220 -19.61 6.29 -5.51
CA VAL A 220 -19.77 6.23 -4.05
C VAL A 220 -21.06 6.82 -3.52
N GLY A 221 -21.75 7.66 -4.32
CA GLY A 221 -23.00 8.28 -3.92
C GLY A 221 -24.12 7.99 -4.92
N PHE A 222 -25.31 7.65 -4.41
CA PHE A 222 -26.48 7.36 -5.23
C PHE A 222 -27.70 8.09 -4.68
N VAL A 223 -28.48 8.71 -5.58
CA VAL A 223 -29.80 9.22 -5.25
C VAL A 223 -30.81 8.16 -5.65
N THR A 224 -31.51 7.61 -4.66
CA THR A 224 -32.51 6.55 -4.88
C THR A 224 -33.86 7.14 -5.30
N LYS A 225 -34.73 6.32 -5.89
CA LYS A 225 -36.10 6.72 -6.27
C LYS A 225 -36.99 7.11 -5.06
N TYR A 226 -36.58 6.77 -3.84
CA TYR A 226 -37.31 7.12 -2.62
C TYR A 226 -36.85 8.45 -2.00
N CYS A 227 -35.89 9.15 -2.64
CA CYS A 227 -35.42 10.44 -2.15
C CYS A 227 -36.49 11.50 -2.41
N GLU A 228 -37.02 12.13 -1.36
CA GLU A 228 -38.04 13.18 -1.45
C GLU A 228 -37.49 14.48 -2.08
N HIS A 229 -36.18 14.73 -1.90
CA HIS A 229 -35.53 15.95 -2.39
C HIS A 229 -34.29 15.64 -3.26
N PRO A 230 -34.46 14.98 -4.44
CA PRO A 230 -33.33 14.47 -5.22
C PRO A 230 -32.38 15.57 -5.70
N LEU A 231 -32.91 16.78 -6.01
CA LEU A 231 -32.07 17.90 -6.43
C LEU A 231 -31.20 18.43 -5.28
N ALA A 232 -31.71 18.46 -4.06
CA ALA A 232 -30.93 18.87 -2.89
C ALA A 232 -29.85 17.85 -2.57
N ALA A 233 -30.16 16.56 -2.61
CA ALA A 233 -29.22 15.48 -2.43
C ALA A 233 -28.10 15.53 -3.49
N PHE A 234 -28.46 15.73 -4.78
CA PHE A 234 -27.50 15.86 -5.85
C PHE A 234 -26.57 17.07 -5.64
N ARG A 235 -27.13 18.24 -5.28
CA ARG A 235 -26.33 19.46 -5.04
C ARG A 235 -25.36 19.29 -3.89
N LEU A 236 -25.77 18.61 -2.82
CA LEU A 236 -24.88 18.28 -1.70
C LEU A 236 -23.71 17.39 -2.18
N MET A 237 -24.00 16.31 -2.88
CA MET A 237 -22.96 15.41 -3.40
C MET A 237 -22.04 16.11 -4.40
N ASP A 238 -22.58 16.99 -5.26
CA ASP A 238 -21.78 17.79 -6.20
C ASP A 238 -20.84 18.75 -5.44
N TYR A 239 -21.33 19.40 -4.39
CA TYR A 239 -20.51 20.29 -3.54
C TYR A 239 -19.40 19.50 -2.82
N MET A 240 -19.65 18.27 -2.39
CA MET A 240 -18.64 17.41 -1.77
C MET A 240 -17.43 17.11 -2.66
N LEU A 241 -17.57 17.28 -3.99
CA LEU A 241 -16.47 17.17 -4.95
C LEU A 241 -15.64 18.47 -5.07
N SER A 242 -16.03 19.56 -4.41
CA SER A 242 -15.24 20.78 -4.40
C SER A 242 -13.94 20.61 -3.63
N SER A 243 -12.89 21.36 -4.01
CA SER A 243 -11.61 21.34 -3.27
C SER A 243 -11.79 21.74 -1.82
N GLU A 244 -12.64 22.74 -1.54
CA GLU A 244 -12.94 23.19 -0.17
C GLU A 244 -13.52 22.06 0.69
N SER A 245 -14.59 21.42 0.19
CA SER A 245 -15.21 20.29 0.90
C SER A 245 -14.26 19.10 1.06
N SER A 246 -13.49 18.78 0.02
CA SER A 246 -12.53 17.69 0.05
C SER A 246 -11.43 17.90 1.09
N ILE A 247 -10.90 19.12 1.21
CA ILE A 247 -9.90 19.47 2.23
C ILE A 247 -10.54 19.43 3.61
N PHE A 248 -11.71 20.06 3.77
CA PHE A 248 -12.41 20.10 5.04
C PHE A 248 -12.74 18.71 5.59
N THR A 249 -13.30 17.84 4.76
CA THR A 249 -13.71 16.49 5.19
C THR A 249 -12.53 15.57 5.51
N ARG A 250 -11.35 15.81 4.90
CA ARG A 250 -10.16 14.99 5.12
C ARG A 250 -9.27 15.51 6.25
N PHE A 251 -9.11 16.82 6.36
CA PHE A 251 -8.10 17.44 7.23
C PHE A 251 -8.71 18.35 8.30
N GLY A 252 -10.00 18.67 8.21
CA GLY A 252 -10.64 19.62 9.13
C GLY A 252 -10.42 21.07 8.73
N VAL A 253 -10.41 21.95 9.73
CA VAL A 253 -10.39 23.43 9.58
C VAL A 253 -8.95 23.94 9.56
N GLU A 254 -8.58 24.72 8.53
CA GLU A 254 -7.28 25.39 8.46
C GLU A 254 -7.09 26.34 9.66
N GLY A 255 -5.92 26.31 10.25
CA GLY A 255 -5.56 27.10 11.44
C GLY A 255 -5.97 26.45 12.77
N LYS A 256 -6.86 25.45 12.76
CA LYS A 256 -7.26 24.69 13.95
C LYS A 256 -6.73 23.26 13.91
N ASP A 257 -7.05 22.52 12.86
CA ASP A 257 -6.73 21.08 12.75
C ASP A 257 -5.46 20.87 11.90
N TRP A 258 -5.17 21.79 11.00
CA TRP A 258 -3.97 21.78 10.15
C TRP A 258 -3.53 23.20 9.76
N LYS A 259 -2.29 23.34 9.30
CA LYS A 259 -1.74 24.60 8.74
C LYS A 259 -0.85 24.28 7.53
N LYS A 260 -0.74 25.24 6.63
CA LYS A 260 0.25 25.18 5.53
C LYS A 260 1.67 25.20 6.12
N ALA A 261 2.56 24.43 5.49
CA ALA A 261 3.98 24.38 5.84
C ALA A 261 4.67 25.69 5.47
#